data_80f6bf4c4b5586549a5284f00e9545fe
#
_entry.id   80f6bf4c4b5586549a5284f00e9545fe
#
_cell.length_a   1.000
_cell.length_b   1.000
_cell.length_c   1.000
_cell.angle_alpha   90.00
_cell.angle_beta   90.00
_cell.angle_gamma   90.00
#
_symmetry.space_group_name_H-M   'P 1'
#
loop_
_entity.id
_entity.type
_entity.pdbx_description
1 polymer ?
#
loop_
_entity_poly.entity_id
_entity_poly.type
_entity_poly.pdbx_seq_one_letter_code
_entity_poly.pdbx_strand_id
1 'polypeptide(L)'
;MRFTQAELQQFRDRTVPDLLPDPLRLLFIGINPGLWSAATGAHFARRGNRFYPALHRAGLTRHLIDASDGYKAEDLAELHARGIGISNLVPRASAPADGPTAEAL
;
A
#
# COMPACT_ATOMS: atom_id res chain seq x y z
N MET A 1 -11.93 -9.70 4.32
CA MET A 1 -12.63 -8.41 4.44
C MET A 1 -13.09 -7.94 3.07
N ARG A 2 -14.29 -7.46 3.00
CA ARG A 2 -14.88 -6.90 1.77
C ARG A 2 -15.45 -5.53 2.04
N PHE A 3 -15.29 -4.63 1.08
CA PHE A 3 -15.85 -3.28 1.14
C PHE A 3 -16.81 -3.08 -0.02
N THR A 4 -17.95 -2.44 0.26
CA THR A 4 -18.84 -1.93 -0.81
C THR A 4 -18.21 -0.64 -1.37
N GLN A 5 -18.67 -0.22 -2.53
CA GLN A 5 -18.22 1.04 -3.13
C GLN A 5 -18.55 2.23 -2.21
N ALA A 6 -19.73 2.20 -1.57
CA ALA A 6 -20.12 3.25 -0.64
C ALA A 6 -19.20 3.31 0.57
N GLU A 7 -18.81 2.16 1.12
CA GLU A 7 -17.86 2.09 2.23
C GLU A 7 -16.49 2.63 1.83
N LEU A 8 -16.00 2.26 0.65
CA LEU A 8 -14.71 2.72 0.15
C LEU A 8 -14.68 4.23 -0.04
N GLN A 9 -15.77 4.83 -0.52
CA GLN A 9 -15.82 6.29 -0.74
C GLN A 9 -15.63 7.09 0.55
N GLN A 10 -15.91 6.51 1.71
CA GLN A 10 -15.67 7.16 3.00
C GLN A 10 -14.18 7.37 3.28
N PHE A 11 -13.31 6.66 2.59
CA PHE A 11 -11.86 6.76 2.77
C PHE A 11 -11.18 7.70 1.77
N ARG A 12 -11.94 8.37 0.94
CA ARG A 12 -11.41 9.41 0.04
C ARG A 12 -10.65 10.45 0.87
N ASP A 13 -9.50 10.87 0.37
CA ASP A 13 -8.60 11.84 1.01
C ASP A 13 -7.96 11.35 2.33
N ARG A 14 -8.25 10.15 2.78
CA ARG A 14 -7.54 9.54 3.89
C ARG A 14 -6.13 9.17 3.46
N THR A 15 -5.21 9.16 4.40
CA THR A 15 -3.80 8.84 4.11
C THR A 15 -3.44 7.44 4.59
N VAL A 16 -2.41 6.87 3.95
CA VAL A 16 -1.75 5.64 4.43
C VAL A 16 -0.36 6.06 4.88
N PRO A 17 0.04 5.78 6.13
CA PRO A 17 1.38 6.14 6.59
C PRO A 17 2.45 5.49 5.73
N ASP A 18 3.52 6.23 5.46
CA ASP A 18 4.68 5.67 4.77
C ASP A 18 5.27 4.53 5.57
N LEU A 19 5.74 3.51 4.88
CA LEU A 19 6.49 2.41 5.48
C LEU A 19 7.96 2.66 5.22
N LEU A 20 8.70 3.12 6.24
CA LEU A 20 10.09 3.52 6.10
C LEU A 20 10.96 2.84 7.16
N PRO A 21 11.38 1.59 6.92
CA PRO A 21 12.26 0.90 7.85
C PRO A 21 13.63 1.57 7.94
N ASP A 22 14.31 1.35 9.06
CA ASP A 22 15.67 1.82 9.26
C ASP A 22 16.55 0.60 9.61
N PRO A 23 17.55 0.24 8.78
CA PRO A 23 17.93 0.93 7.54
C PRO A 23 16.99 0.68 6.38
N LEU A 24 16.84 1.67 5.53
CA LEU A 24 16.09 1.56 4.30
C LEU A 24 17.02 1.05 3.20
N ARG A 25 16.65 -0.03 2.53
CA ARG A 25 17.45 -0.62 1.45
C ARG A 25 16.83 -0.46 0.08
N LEU A 26 15.50 -0.46 0.01
CA LEU A 26 14.76 -0.35 -1.24
C LEU A 26 13.47 0.41 -0.96
N LEU A 27 13.21 1.45 -1.72
CA LEU A 27 12.01 2.26 -1.56
C LEU A 27 11.17 2.20 -2.83
N PHE A 28 9.92 1.77 -2.68
CA PHE A 28 8.92 1.84 -3.75
C PHE A 28 8.07 3.07 -3.54
N ILE A 29 7.90 3.86 -4.60
CA ILE A 29 7.12 5.09 -4.55
C ILE A 29 5.97 4.96 -5.54
N GLY A 30 4.73 4.93 -5.01
CA GLY A 30 3.52 4.98 -5.81
C GLY A 30 3.09 6.42 -6.09
N ILE A 31 2.03 6.59 -6.85
CA ILE A 31 1.47 7.92 -7.14
C ILE A 31 0.64 8.37 -5.96
N ASN A 32 -0.38 7.61 -5.61
CA ASN A 32 -1.19 7.84 -4.41
C ASN A 32 -1.90 6.55 -3.99
N PRO A 33 -2.33 6.43 -2.73
CA PRO A 33 -3.04 5.24 -2.29
C PRO A 33 -4.42 5.12 -2.94
N GLY A 34 -4.86 3.87 -3.15
CA GLY A 34 -6.24 3.60 -3.47
C GLY A 34 -7.11 3.64 -2.21
N LEU A 35 -8.43 3.63 -2.41
CA LEU A 35 -9.38 3.69 -1.29
C LEU A 35 -9.27 2.44 -0.40
N TRP A 36 -9.06 1.27 -0.98
CA TRP A 36 -8.88 0.04 -0.21
C TRP A 36 -7.63 0.12 0.69
N SER A 37 -6.55 0.67 0.17
CA SER A 37 -5.34 0.87 0.98
C SER A 37 -5.60 1.82 2.14
N ALA A 38 -6.33 2.90 1.91
CA ALA A 38 -6.69 3.82 2.98
C ALA A 38 -7.59 3.15 4.02
N ALA A 39 -8.52 2.30 3.59
CA ALA A 39 -9.44 1.59 4.48
C ALA A 39 -8.71 0.58 5.38
N THR A 40 -7.64 -0.03 4.89
CA THR A 40 -6.90 -1.06 5.63
C THR A 40 -5.63 -0.55 6.28
N GLY A 41 -5.16 0.65 5.91
CA GLY A 41 -3.90 1.19 6.39
C GLY A 41 -2.68 0.50 5.79
N ALA A 42 -2.84 -0.24 4.70
CA ALA A 42 -1.76 -0.99 4.07
C ALA A 42 -1.60 -0.58 2.61
N HIS A 43 -0.35 -0.45 2.16
CA HIS A 43 -0.06 -0.10 0.78
C HIS A 43 -0.37 -1.25 -0.17
N PHE A 44 -0.88 -0.92 -1.36
CA PHE A 44 -1.19 -1.90 -2.41
C PHE A 44 -2.11 -3.02 -1.92
N ALA A 45 -3.07 -2.67 -1.07
CA ALA A 45 -3.88 -3.64 -0.34
C ALA A 45 -5.02 -4.25 -1.14
N ARG A 46 -5.45 -3.62 -2.23
CA ARG A 46 -6.58 -4.11 -3.00
C ARG A 46 -6.36 -5.54 -3.46
N ARG A 47 -7.39 -6.38 -3.33
CA ARG A 47 -7.34 -7.75 -3.82
C ARG A 47 -6.99 -7.78 -5.30
N GLY A 48 -6.09 -8.68 -5.68
CA GLY A 48 -5.62 -8.79 -7.06
C GLY A 48 -4.50 -7.82 -7.42
N ASN A 49 -4.09 -6.93 -6.52
CA ASN A 49 -2.91 -6.09 -6.76
C ASN A 49 -1.68 -6.99 -6.85
N ARG A 50 -0.86 -6.77 -7.86
CA ARG A 50 0.28 -7.65 -8.16
C ARG A 50 1.57 -7.25 -7.46
N PHE A 51 1.56 -6.22 -6.64
CA PHE A 51 2.79 -5.71 -6.01
C PHE A 51 3.45 -6.77 -5.12
N TYR A 52 2.73 -7.28 -4.13
CA TYR A 52 3.30 -8.28 -3.22
C TYR A 52 3.59 -9.61 -3.89
N PRO A 53 2.75 -10.12 -4.78
CA PRO A 53 3.13 -11.29 -5.58
C PRO A 53 4.43 -11.09 -6.37
N ALA A 54 4.64 -9.89 -6.93
CA ALA A 54 5.86 -9.57 -7.64
C ALA A 54 7.08 -9.56 -6.72
N LEU A 55 6.97 -8.98 -5.52
CA LEU A 55 8.04 -9.01 -4.52
C LEU A 55 8.41 -10.44 -4.14
N HIS A 56 7.42 -11.26 -3.91
CA HIS A 56 7.63 -12.66 -3.53
C HIS A 56 8.28 -13.44 -4.67
N ARG A 57 7.78 -13.27 -5.89
CA ARG A 57 8.34 -13.91 -7.08
C ARG A 57 9.79 -13.50 -7.33
N ALA A 58 10.12 -12.26 -7.04
CA ALA A 58 11.48 -11.74 -7.17
C ALA A 58 12.42 -12.20 -6.04
N GLY A 59 11.92 -12.91 -5.05
CA GLY A 59 12.71 -13.38 -3.90
C GLY A 59 12.96 -12.30 -2.86
N LEU A 60 12.24 -11.18 -2.92
CA LEU A 60 12.42 -10.08 -1.97
C LEU A 60 11.67 -10.30 -0.66
N THR A 61 10.68 -11.18 -0.64
CA THR A 61 10.02 -11.61 0.59
C THR A 61 9.99 -13.13 0.65
N ARG A 62 10.05 -13.69 1.86
CA ARG A 62 10.02 -15.13 2.07
C ARG A 62 8.63 -15.72 1.87
N HIS A 63 7.61 -14.97 2.29
CA HIS A 63 6.23 -15.40 2.14
C HIS A 63 5.47 -14.42 1.27
N LEU A 64 4.36 -14.88 0.72
CA LEU A 64 3.47 -14.03 -0.06
C LEU A 64 2.64 -13.17 0.89
N ILE A 65 2.87 -11.86 0.87
CA ILE A 65 2.10 -10.92 1.67
C ILE A 65 0.74 -10.70 1.02
N ASP A 66 -0.32 -10.84 1.79
CA ASP A 66 -1.67 -10.46 1.40
C ASP A 66 -2.13 -9.37 2.34
N ALA A 67 -2.11 -8.13 1.86
CA ALA A 67 -2.46 -6.95 2.64
C ALA A 67 -3.92 -6.54 2.52
N SER A 68 -4.76 -7.38 1.90
CA SER A 68 -6.17 -7.03 1.63
C SER A 68 -7.01 -6.81 2.89
N ASP A 69 -6.58 -7.36 4.01
CA ASP A 69 -7.20 -7.13 5.33
C ASP A 69 -6.31 -6.28 6.23
N GLY A 70 -5.33 -5.58 5.66
CA GLY A 70 -4.30 -4.88 6.40
C GLY A 70 -3.05 -5.72 6.59
N TYR A 71 -1.98 -5.10 7.10
CA TYR A 71 -0.76 -5.84 7.40
C TYR A 71 -0.92 -6.69 8.64
N LYS A 72 -0.38 -7.89 8.59
CA LYS A 72 -0.14 -8.71 9.78
C LYS A 72 1.21 -8.33 10.37
N ALA A 73 1.42 -8.63 11.65
CA ALA A 73 2.69 -8.34 12.30
C ALA A 73 3.88 -8.98 11.56
N GLU A 74 3.70 -10.21 11.07
CA GLU A 74 4.73 -10.92 10.30
C GLU A 74 5.05 -10.24 8.97
N ASP A 75 4.07 -9.59 8.34
CA ASP A 75 4.28 -8.85 7.09
C ASP A 75 5.18 -7.63 7.32
N LEU A 76 4.86 -6.85 8.35
CA LEU A 76 5.65 -5.69 8.71
C LEU A 76 7.06 -6.09 9.13
N ALA A 77 7.20 -7.16 9.90
CA ALA A 77 8.50 -7.68 10.32
C ALA A 77 9.35 -8.08 9.11
N GLU A 78 8.74 -8.75 8.12
CA GLU A 78 9.45 -9.17 6.90
C GLU A 78 9.92 -7.95 6.10
N LEU A 79 9.05 -6.99 5.85
CA LEU A 79 9.39 -5.79 5.10
C LEU A 79 10.46 -4.98 5.83
N HIS A 80 10.34 -4.87 7.16
CA HIS A 80 11.31 -4.15 7.98
C HIS A 80 12.67 -4.83 7.95
N ALA A 81 12.72 -6.14 8.12
CA ALA A 81 13.98 -6.91 8.12
C ALA A 81 14.69 -6.82 6.77
N ARG A 82 13.93 -6.68 5.69
CA ARG A 82 14.48 -6.55 4.33
C ARG A 82 14.80 -5.12 3.95
N GLY A 83 14.47 -4.15 4.79
CA GLY A 83 14.67 -2.73 4.49
C GLY A 83 13.80 -2.23 3.33
N ILE A 84 12.65 -2.84 3.12
CA ILE A 84 11.73 -2.47 2.04
C ILE A 84 10.77 -1.40 2.54
N GLY A 85 10.85 -0.21 1.94
CA GLY A 85 9.96 0.91 2.22
C GLY A 85 8.98 1.16 1.10
N ILE A 86 7.87 1.78 1.45
CA ILE A 86 6.80 2.14 0.51
C ILE A 86 6.28 3.52 0.86
N SER A 87 6.21 4.40 -0.13
CA SER A 87 5.66 5.73 0.02
C SER A 87 4.84 6.09 -1.21
N ASN A 88 4.25 7.28 -1.24
CA ASN A 88 3.50 7.81 -2.36
C ASN A 88 3.86 9.26 -2.59
N LEU A 89 3.81 9.70 -3.84
CA LEU A 89 4.02 11.11 -4.19
C LEU A 89 2.93 12.00 -3.59
N VAL A 90 1.68 11.51 -3.62
CA VAL A 90 0.53 12.19 -3.02
C VAL A 90 -0.02 11.26 -1.93
N PRO A 91 -0.06 11.69 -0.67
CA PRO A 91 -0.46 10.80 0.43
C PRO A 91 -1.96 10.50 0.49
N ARG A 92 -2.80 11.33 -0.14
CA ARG A 92 -4.26 11.21 -0.07
C ARG A 92 -4.79 10.15 -1.01
N ALA A 93 -5.69 9.31 -0.49
CA ALA A 93 -6.32 8.25 -1.27
C ALA A 93 -7.38 8.79 -2.23
N SER A 94 -7.48 8.15 -3.40
CA SER A 94 -8.53 8.43 -4.37
C SER A 94 -8.93 7.14 -5.10
N ALA A 95 -10.11 7.16 -5.72
CA ALA A 95 -10.50 6.09 -6.62
C ALA A 95 -9.66 6.16 -7.90
N PRO A 96 -9.47 5.02 -8.62
CA PRO A 96 -8.64 5.04 -9.83
C PRO A 96 -9.06 6.08 -10.87
N ALA A 97 -10.39 6.34 -11.00
CA ALA A 97 -10.91 7.33 -11.94
C ALA A 97 -10.68 8.77 -11.50
N ASP A 98 -10.37 8.98 -10.21
CA ASP A 98 -10.20 10.29 -9.59
C ASP A 98 -8.75 10.52 -9.17
N GLY A 99 -7.80 9.96 -9.90
CA GLY A 99 -6.39 10.07 -9.57
C GLY A 99 -5.95 11.52 -9.34
N PRO A 100 -4.78 11.74 -8.73
CA PRO A 100 -4.32 13.09 -8.40
C PRO A 100 -4.10 13.93 -9.66
N THR A 101 -4.40 15.22 -9.55
CA THR A 101 -4.11 16.17 -10.62
C THR A 101 -2.65 16.58 -10.60
N ALA A 102 -2.17 17.20 -11.67
CA ALA A 102 -0.80 17.71 -11.73
C ALA A 102 -0.50 18.69 -10.60
N GLU A 103 -1.49 19.47 -10.18
CA GLU A 103 -1.35 20.43 -9.08
C GLU A 103 -1.16 19.75 -7.72
N ALA A 104 -1.67 18.53 -7.56
CA ALA A 104 -1.52 17.77 -6.32
C ALA A 104 -0.12 17.16 -6.19
N LEU A 105 0.56 16.98 -7.31
CA LEU A 105 1.91 16.44 -7.34
C LEU A 105 2.93 17.54 -7.07
#